data_77b7543f6c23fd0eb2f2f2f37bc605e5
#
_entry.id   77b7543f6c23fd0eb2f2f2f37bc605e5
#
_cell.length_a   1.000
_cell.length_b   1.000
_cell.length_c   1.000
_cell.angle_alpha   90.00
_cell.angle_beta   90.00
_cell.angle_gamma   90.00
#
_symmetry.space_group_name_H-M   'P 1'
#
loop_
_entity.id
_entity.type
_entity.pdbx_description
1 polymer ?
#
loop_
_entity_poly.entity_id
_entity_poly.type
_entity_poly.pdbx_seq_one_letter_code
_entity_poly.pdbx_strand_id
1 'polypeptide(L)'
;KDSAEIYELACKLGEYNLERQQLCDEVYRSAKEQIAASGGAYGNIIMLCGEDWSTGLVGIVAAKIAEEFNRPAILFVRHGDMLKGSARTIENVNIYEALKSCSEFIEEFGGHAQAAGVNVRAENFEHLRNALDDYLGETYSPEDFAPVLNVCEDIDYKVDLGLIRELEKLEPCGVGNKKPLFSVTARSLGARRLKDGSPHIAVEAEELELVWFGGEKALPLLAADIPKTLVFECGISRFRGEETPRGIVRDMVCAAELTDLSRLYCFRNDLLRLCAPQPSLSVVFEGAESICSRIRAARTACAYGLLCVCSGEVPPQFAEAVAGLDVELFRPGMRNAGN
;
A
#
# COMPACT_ATOMS: atom_id res chain seq x y z
N LYS A 1 30.94 28.73 -15.35
CA LYS A 1 30.62 27.51 -16.11
C LYS A 1 29.78 27.90 -17.32
N ASP A 2 30.10 27.36 -18.46
CA ASP A 2 29.37 27.62 -19.71
C ASP A 2 27.97 27.02 -19.62
N SER A 3 26.94 27.72 -20.06
CA SER A 3 25.55 27.27 -20.03
C SER A 3 25.35 25.99 -20.85
N ALA A 4 26.17 25.78 -21.88
CA ALA A 4 26.16 24.57 -22.70
C ALA A 4 26.65 23.34 -21.90
N GLU A 5 27.71 23.47 -21.11
CA GLU A 5 28.21 22.39 -20.24
C GLU A 5 27.18 22.00 -19.17
N ILE A 6 26.49 22.98 -18.58
CA ILE A 6 25.44 22.74 -17.60
C ILE A 6 24.28 21.97 -18.23
N TYR A 7 23.87 22.35 -19.44
CA TYR A 7 22.80 21.68 -20.17
C TYR A 7 23.18 20.23 -20.52
N GLU A 8 24.41 20.01 -21.01
CA GLU A 8 24.90 18.65 -21.32
C GLU A 8 24.91 17.75 -20.07
N LEU A 9 25.38 18.25 -18.92
CA LEU A 9 25.36 17.51 -17.66
C LEU A 9 23.94 17.20 -17.19
N ALA A 10 23.01 18.14 -17.35
CA ALA A 10 21.62 17.93 -17.01
C ALA A 10 20.97 16.85 -17.89
N CYS A 11 21.26 16.82 -19.20
CA CYS A 11 20.81 15.77 -20.12
C CYS A 11 21.34 14.40 -19.71
N LYS A 12 22.65 14.29 -19.44
CA LYS A 12 23.27 13.03 -18.97
C LYS A 12 22.66 12.52 -17.67
N LEU A 13 22.41 13.40 -16.71
CA LEU A 13 21.73 13.04 -15.47
C LEU A 13 20.30 12.52 -15.74
N GLY A 14 19.58 13.13 -16.68
CA GLY A 14 18.29 12.67 -17.14
C GLY A 14 18.33 11.27 -17.74
N GLU A 15 19.31 11.00 -18.62
CA GLU A 15 19.52 9.67 -19.23
C GLU A 15 19.82 8.60 -18.17
N TYR A 16 20.77 8.85 -17.26
CA TYR A 16 21.09 7.93 -16.16
C TYR A 16 19.90 7.69 -15.23
N ASN A 17 19.10 8.72 -14.97
CA ASN A 17 17.89 8.56 -14.15
C ASN A 17 16.84 7.69 -14.86
N LEU A 18 16.68 7.84 -16.16
CA LEU A 18 15.77 7.00 -16.95
C LEU A 18 16.23 5.54 -16.95
N GLU A 19 17.52 5.29 -17.20
CA GLU A 19 18.12 3.96 -17.14
C GLU A 19 17.94 3.34 -15.76
N ARG A 20 18.23 4.08 -14.70
CA ARG A 20 18.00 3.64 -13.31
C ARG A 20 16.55 3.25 -13.07
N GLN A 21 15.58 4.05 -13.57
CA GLN A 21 14.16 3.75 -13.44
C GLN A 21 13.79 2.44 -14.15
N GLN A 22 14.26 2.24 -15.39
CA GLN A 22 14.00 1.00 -16.14
C GLN A 22 14.54 -0.23 -15.42
N LEU A 23 15.79 -0.17 -14.94
CA LEU A 23 16.40 -1.26 -14.18
C LEU A 23 15.67 -1.52 -12.84
N CYS A 24 15.22 -0.46 -12.14
CA CYS A 24 14.40 -0.62 -10.95
C CYS A 24 13.07 -1.32 -11.26
N ASP A 25 12.42 -1.00 -12.37
CA ASP A 25 11.14 -1.59 -12.75
C ASP A 25 11.31 -3.06 -13.17
N GLU A 26 12.45 -3.43 -13.77
CA GLU A 26 12.78 -4.82 -14.06
C GLU A 26 12.98 -5.64 -12.79
N VAL A 27 13.78 -5.15 -11.84
CA VAL A 27 13.99 -5.81 -10.54
C VAL A 27 12.66 -5.92 -9.77
N TYR A 28 11.87 -4.86 -9.77
CA TYR A 28 10.56 -4.85 -9.10
C TYR A 28 9.59 -5.88 -9.71
N ARG A 29 9.53 -5.97 -11.04
CA ARG A 29 8.70 -6.97 -11.73
C ARG A 29 9.15 -8.39 -11.38
N SER A 30 10.46 -8.67 -11.46
CA SER A 30 11.03 -9.96 -11.07
C SER A 30 10.73 -10.33 -9.61
N ALA A 31 10.81 -9.35 -8.69
CA ALA A 31 10.45 -9.54 -7.29
C ALA A 31 8.95 -9.89 -7.12
N LYS A 32 8.07 -9.21 -7.85
CA LYS A 32 6.62 -9.49 -7.86
C LYS A 32 6.30 -10.87 -8.41
N GLU A 33 7.00 -11.31 -9.44
CA GLU A 33 6.86 -12.66 -10.00
C GLU A 33 7.27 -13.74 -8.99
N GLN A 34 8.35 -13.53 -8.23
CA GLN A 34 8.76 -14.45 -7.15
C GLN A 34 7.69 -14.51 -6.04
N ILE A 35 7.15 -13.37 -5.62
CA ILE A 35 6.05 -13.32 -4.63
C ILE A 35 4.82 -14.05 -5.15
N ALA A 36 4.43 -13.84 -6.40
CA ALA A 36 3.28 -14.50 -7.00
C ALA A 36 3.50 -16.02 -7.14
N ALA A 37 4.72 -16.45 -7.50
CA ALA A 37 5.09 -17.87 -7.62
C ALA A 37 5.02 -18.63 -6.28
N SER A 38 5.25 -17.94 -5.15
CA SER A 38 5.05 -18.50 -3.80
C SER A 38 3.57 -18.57 -3.37
N GLY A 39 2.64 -18.30 -4.29
CA GLY A 39 1.21 -18.24 -3.98
C GLY A 39 0.80 -17.00 -3.21
N GLY A 40 1.66 -15.97 -3.16
CA GLY A 40 1.45 -14.77 -2.35
C GLY A 40 1.62 -15.03 -0.84
N ALA A 41 2.03 -16.24 -0.45
CA ALA A 41 2.30 -16.59 0.93
C ALA A 41 3.67 -16.04 1.34
N TYR A 42 3.68 -14.91 2.00
CA TYR A 42 4.80 -14.37 2.74
C TYR A 42 4.35 -14.19 4.19
N GLY A 43 5.23 -14.50 5.12
CA GLY A 43 4.98 -14.33 6.56
C GLY A 43 5.01 -12.87 7.00
N ASN A 44 5.71 -12.63 8.06
CA ASN A 44 5.91 -11.28 8.63
C ASN A 44 7.03 -10.50 7.91
N ILE A 45 7.80 -11.17 7.03
CA ILE A 45 8.89 -10.59 6.24
C ILE A 45 8.89 -11.13 4.81
N ILE A 46 9.26 -10.29 3.85
CA ILE A 46 9.48 -10.68 2.46
C ILE A 46 10.98 -10.78 2.22
N MET A 47 11.48 -11.97 1.92
CA MET A 47 12.87 -12.18 1.55
C MET A 47 12.97 -12.77 0.14
N LEU A 48 13.65 -12.06 -0.76
CA LEU A 48 13.79 -12.43 -2.16
C LEU A 48 15.27 -12.40 -2.57
N CYS A 49 15.62 -13.21 -3.57
CA CYS A 49 16.97 -13.26 -4.09
C CYS A 49 16.96 -13.26 -5.64
N GLY A 50 17.79 -12.44 -6.23
CA GLY A 50 18.03 -12.42 -7.68
C GLY A 50 19.51 -12.58 -8.01
N GLU A 51 19.81 -13.25 -9.13
CA GLU A 51 21.19 -13.42 -9.62
C GLU A 51 21.66 -12.20 -10.41
N ASP A 52 20.78 -11.64 -11.22
CA ASP A 52 21.09 -10.53 -12.15
C ASP A 52 20.65 -9.15 -11.62
N TRP A 53 20.25 -9.06 -10.35
CA TRP A 53 19.85 -7.79 -9.75
C TRP A 53 21.06 -6.91 -9.45
N SER A 54 20.90 -5.60 -9.61
CA SER A 54 21.93 -4.64 -9.23
C SER A 54 21.91 -4.35 -7.72
N THR A 55 23.06 -4.52 -7.06
CA THR A 55 23.21 -4.21 -5.63
C THR A 55 22.92 -2.76 -5.29
N GLY A 56 23.10 -1.82 -6.22
CA GLY A 56 22.78 -0.41 -6.05
C GLY A 56 21.27 -0.11 -6.10
N LEU A 57 20.46 -1.03 -6.64
CA LEU A 57 19.02 -0.81 -6.86
C LEU A 57 18.14 -1.60 -5.92
N VAL A 58 18.60 -2.73 -5.37
CA VAL A 58 17.78 -3.60 -4.52
C VAL A 58 17.24 -2.87 -3.29
N GLY A 59 17.95 -1.87 -2.76
CA GLY A 59 17.47 -1.06 -1.65
C GLY A 59 16.28 -0.15 -2.01
N ILE A 60 16.22 0.34 -3.25
CA ILE A 60 15.09 1.14 -3.75
C ILE A 60 13.89 0.22 -3.95
N VAL A 61 14.12 -0.95 -4.53
CA VAL A 61 13.05 -1.93 -4.79
C VAL A 61 12.55 -2.55 -3.48
N ALA A 62 13.43 -2.83 -2.51
CA ALA A 62 13.03 -3.29 -1.18
C ALA A 62 12.07 -2.30 -0.49
N ALA A 63 12.32 -0.98 -0.64
CA ALA A 63 11.42 0.03 -0.12
C ALA A 63 10.04 -0.02 -0.80
N LYS A 64 10.00 -0.12 -2.14
CA LYS A 64 8.73 -0.26 -2.88
C LYS A 64 7.96 -1.53 -2.47
N ILE A 65 8.65 -2.66 -2.30
CA ILE A 65 8.04 -3.92 -1.86
C ILE A 65 7.54 -3.79 -0.41
N ALA A 66 8.34 -3.22 0.49
CA ALA A 66 7.93 -3.03 1.87
C ALA A 66 6.68 -2.13 1.99
N GLU A 67 6.62 -1.06 1.23
CA GLU A 67 5.48 -0.14 1.17
C GLU A 67 4.23 -0.82 0.59
N GLU A 68 4.38 -1.50 -0.56
CA GLU A 68 3.24 -2.13 -1.25
C GLU A 68 2.60 -3.26 -0.43
N PHE A 69 3.42 -4.11 0.18
CA PHE A 69 2.95 -5.28 0.93
C PHE A 69 2.77 -5.01 2.43
N ASN A 70 3.14 -3.81 2.87
CA ASN A 70 3.18 -3.42 4.28
C ASN A 70 3.87 -4.46 5.16
N ARG A 71 5.06 -4.91 4.73
CA ARG A 71 5.92 -5.88 5.39
C ARG A 71 7.38 -5.46 5.28
N PRO A 72 8.21 -5.72 6.28
CA PRO A 72 9.66 -5.65 6.09
C PRO A 72 10.07 -6.47 4.87
N ALA A 73 11.01 -5.95 4.09
CA ALA A 73 11.49 -6.62 2.89
C ALA A 73 13.02 -6.60 2.82
N ILE A 74 13.62 -7.73 2.50
CA ILE A 74 15.05 -7.87 2.22
C ILE A 74 15.23 -8.45 0.82
N LEU A 75 15.86 -7.68 -0.05
CA LEU A 75 16.20 -8.13 -1.40
C LEU A 75 17.70 -8.40 -1.48
N PHE A 76 18.04 -9.60 -1.87
CA PHE A 76 19.41 -10.07 -1.99
C PHE A 76 19.85 -10.18 -3.45
N VAL A 77 21.13 -9.93 -3.66
CA VAL A 77 21.84 -10.24 -4.90
C VAL A 77 22.86 -11.35 -4.61
N ARG A 78 22.88 -12.38 -5.44
CA ARG A 78 23.80 -13.50 -5.30
C ARG A 78 25.17 -13.16 -5.86
N HIS A 79 26.20 -13.41 -5.07
CA HIS A 79 27.61 -13.32 -5.45
C HIS A 79 28.33 -14.62 -5.06
N GLY A 80 28.25 -15.65 -5.92
CA GLY A 80 28.73 -16.99 -5.59
C GLY A 80 27.99 -17.58 -4.38
N ASP A 81 28.70 -17.90 -3.32
CA ASP A 81 28.14 -18.46 -2.09
C ASP A 81 27.63 -17.39 -1.11
N MET A 82 27.80 -16.12 -1.46
CA MET A 82 27.35 -14.99 -0.63
C MET A 82 26.14 -14.31 -1.23
N LEU A 83 25.25 -13.88 -0.37
CA LEU A 83 24.10 -13.03 -0.69
C LEU A 83 24.30 -11.68 -0.03
N LYS A 84 24.28 -10.62 -0.85
CA LYS A 84 24.35 -9.24 -0.38
C LYS A 84 22.97 -8.61 -0.47
N GLY A 85 22.40 -8.26 0.67
CA GLY A 85 21.02 -7.78 0.79
C GLY A 85 20.89 -6.35 1.25
N SER A 86 19.77 -5.75 0.89
CA SER A 86 19.32 -4.49 1.43
C SER A 86 17.93 -4.67 2.03
N ALA A 87 17.83 -4.36 3.31
CA ALA A 87 16.62 -4.43 4.10
C ALA A 87 15.93 -3.07 4.16
N ARG A 88 14.61 -3.09 4.07
CA ARG A 88 13.73 -1.96 4.33
C ARG A 88 12.56 -2.43 5.17
N THR A 89 11.98 -1.53 5.94
CA THR A 89 10.87 -1.88 6.82
C THR A 89 9.75 -0.86 6.76
N ILE A 90 8.65 -1.21 7.40
CA ILE A 90 7.49 -0.36 7.66
C ILE A 90 7.68 0.43 8.96
N GLU A 91 6.86 1.45 9.18
CA GLU A 91 7.03 2.43 10.25
C GLU A 91 7.16 1.82 11.65
N ASN A 92 6.34 0.83 11.96
CA ASN A 92 6.25 0.26 13.31
C ASN A 92 7.29 -0.85 13.60
N VAL A 93 8.07 -1.28 12.61
CA VAL A 93 8.98 -2.42 12.74
C VAL A 93 10.44 -1.98 12.68
N ASN A 94 11.23 -2.35 13.68
CA ASN A 94 12.66 -2.10 13.73
C ASN A 94 13.44 -3.26 13.09
N ILE A 95 13.86 -3.09 11.84
CA ILE A 95 14.59 -4.13 11.10
C ILE A 95 15.99 -4.39 11.66
N TYR A 96 16.62 -3.40 12.26
CA TYR A 96 17.96 -3.57 12.86
C TYR A 96 17.93 -4.51 14.05
N GLU A 97 16.98 -4.37 14.97
CA GLU A 97 16.84 -5.28 16.11
C GLU A 97 16.42 -6.70 15.65
N ALA A 98 15.59 -6.82 14.61
CA ALA A 98 15.26 -8.11 14.02
C ALA A 98 16.50 -8.81 13.44
N LEU A 99 17.34 -8.12 12.67
CA LEU A 99 18.60 -8.68 12.16
C LEU A 99 19.56 -9.04 13.29
N LYS A 100 19.65 -8.22 14.32
CA LYS A 100 20.48 -8.45 15.49
C LYS A 100 20.08 -9.71 16.27
N SER A 101 18.77 -9.97 16.41
CA SER A 101 18.26 -11.18 17.08
C SER A 101 18.60 -12.47 16.31
N CYS A 102 18.78 -12.37 14.99
CA CYS A 102 19.10 -13.48 14.09
C CYS A 102 20.56 -13.46 13.63
N SER A 103 21.46 -12.81 14.37
CA SER A 103 22.87 -12.59 13.99
C SER A 103 23.66 -13.87 13.76
N GLU A 104 23.25 -14.99 14.32
CA GLU A 104 23.90 -16.31 14.11
C GLU A 104 23.86 -16.80 12.67
N PHE A 105 22.89 -16.34 11.86
CA PHE A 105 22.76 -16.69 10.43
C PHE A 105 23.38 -15.65 9.51
N ILE A 106 23.92 -14.55 10.05
CA ILE A 106 24.38 -13.39 9.30
C ILE A 106 25.89 -13.23 9.43
N GLU A 107 26.59 -13.04 8.30
CA GLU A 107 28.03 -12.78 8.31
C GLU A 107 28.34 -11.32 8.72
N GLU A 108 27.55 -10.38 8.19
CA GLU A 108 27.70 -8.96 8.45
C GLU A 108 26.38 -8.24 8.23
N PHE A 109 26.04 -7.33 9.12
CA PHE A 109 24.93 -6.40 8.91
C PHE A 109 25.23 -5.04 9.55
N GLY A 110 24.53 -4.01 9.05
CA GLY A 110 24.65 -2.66 9.59
C GLY A 110 23.56 -1.76 9.05
N GLY A 111 23.20 -0.76 9.85
CA GLY A 111 22.13 0.16 9.48
C GLY A 111 21.45 0.79 10.69
N HIS A 112 20.18 1.07 10.55
CA HIS A 112 19.33 1.67 11.59
C HIS A 112 17.92 1.06 11.53
N ALA A 113 17.03 1.51 12.41
CA ALA A 113 15.68 0.93 12.56
C ALA A 113 14.91 0.76 11.24
N GLN A 114 15.06 1.69 10.28
CA GLN A 114 14.26 1.71 9.04
C GLN A 114 14.94 1.07 7.83
N ALA A 115 16.27 0.90 7.86
CA ALA A 115 17.03 0.35 6.74
C ALA A 115 18.33 -0.27 7.21
N ALA A 116 18.71 -1.40 6.62
CA ALA A 116 19.97 -2.07 6.90
C ALA A 116 20.54 -2.74 5.64
N GLY A 117 21.87 -2.89 5.63
CA GLY A 117 22.58 -3.80 4.73
C GLY A 117 22.84 -5.10 5.46
N VAL A 118 22.80 -6.22 4.74
CA VAL A 118 23.00 -7.55 5.32
C VAL A 118 23.70 -8.47 4.32
N ASN A 119 24.74 -9.19 4.80
CA ASN A 119 25.48 -10.19 4.04
C ASN A 119 25.28 -11.57 4.70
N VAL A 120 24.89 -12.56 3.91
CA VAL A 120 24.51 -13.91 4.39
C VAL A 120 25.12 -14.96 3.48
N ARG A 121 25.50 -16.13 4.01
CA ARG A 121 25.78 -17.30 3.16
C ARG A 121 24.50 -17.80 2.52
N ALA A 122 24.58 -18.23 1.26
CA ALA A 122 23.42 -18.73 0.54
C ALA A 122 22.74 -19.91 1.26
N GLU A 123 23.51 -20.76 1.92
CA GLU A 123 23.00 -21.88 2.75
C GLU A 123 22.15 -21.42 3.96
N ASN A 124 22.40 -20.22 4.48
CA ASN A 124 21.68 -19.66 5.63
C ASN A 124 20.41 -18.87 5.23
N PHE A 125 20.14 -18.69 3.95
CA PHE A 125 19.03 -17.86 3.50
C PHE A 125 17.67 -18.27 4.08
N GLU A 126 17.35 -19.56 4.00
CA GLU A 126 16.09 -20.11 4.54
C GLU A 126 16.05 -20.10 6.07
N HIS A 127 17.20 -20.38 6.71
CA HIS A 127 17.30 -20.30 8.18
C HIS A 127 17.07 -18.89 8.68
N LEU A 128 17.69 -17.90 8.05
CA LEU A 128 17.49 -16.50 8.39
C LEU A 128 16.04 -16.06 8.15
N ARG A 129 15.42 -16.48 7.02
CA ARG A 129 14.05 -16.15 6.70
C ARG A 129 13.09 -16.63 7.78
N ASN A 130 13.22 -17.90 8.19
CA ASN A 130 12.37 -18.49 9.22
C ASN A 130 12.58 -17.81 10.57
N ALA A 131 13.84 -17.62 10.98
CA ALA A 131 14.16 -16.95 12.24
C ALA A 131 13.63 -15.50 12.31
N LEU A 132 13.73 -14.75 11.21
CA LEU A 132 13.17 -13.40 11.14
C LEU A 132 11.65 -13.41 11.17
N ASP A 133 11.01 -14.36 10.49
CA ASP A 133 9.55 -14.50 10.48
C ASP A 133 9.02 -14.81 11.89
N ASP A 134 9.66 -15.76 12.58
CA ASP A 134 9.34 -16.14 13.95
C ASP A 134 9.54 -14.95 14.91
N TYR A 135 10.70 -14.29 14.87
CA TYR A 135 11.00 -13.13 15.72
C TYR A 135 9.97 -12.01 15.52
N LEU A 136 9.64 -11.70 14.27
CA LEU A 136 8.68 -10.65 13.96
C LEU A 136 7.27 -11.03 14.41
N GLY A 137 6.88 -12.30 14.27
CA GLY A 137 5.57 -12.79 14.74
C GLY A 137 5.45 -12.83 16.26
N GLU A 138 6.56 -13.04 16.99
CA GLU A 138 6.58 -13.00 18.44
C GLU A 138 6.65 -11.58 19.01
N THR A 139 7.35 -10.67 18.31
CA THR A 139 7.62 -9.31 18.79
C THR A 139 6.52 -8.32 18.44
N TYR A 140 5.90 -8.48 17.28
CA TYR A 140 4.92 -7.54 16.73
C TYR A 140 3.55 -8.18 16.57
N SER A 141 2.51 -7.39 16.84
CA SER A 141 1.11 -7.80 16.65
C SER A 141 0.68 -7.66 15.17
N PRO A 142 -0.39 -8.33 14.72
CA PRO A 142 -0.94 -8.13 13.38
C PRO A 142 -1.29 -6.67 13.06
N GLU A 143 -1.63 -5.88 14.07
CA GLU A 143 -1.94 -4.46 13.95
C GLU A 143 -0.72 -3.62 13.57
N ASP A 144 0.48 -4.02 13.98
CA ASP A 144 1.73 -3.34 13.62
C ASP A 144 2.05 -3.47 12.12
N PHE A 145 1.51 -4.50 11.48
CA PHE A 145 1.61 -4.74 10.04
C PHE A 145 0.40 -4.22 9.25
N ALA A 146 -0.56 -3.59 9.90
CA ALA A 146 -1.68 -2.97 9.20
C ALA A 146 -1.25 -1.59 8.67
N PRO A 147 -1.55 -1.24 7.40
CA PRO A 147 -1.31 0.10 6.92
C PRO A 147 -2.21 1.08 7.66
N VAL A 148 -1.62 2.15 8.18
CA VAL A 148 -2.35 3.18 8.92
C VAL A 148 -2.11 4.54 8.27
N LEU A 149 -3.19 5.23 7.94
CA LEU A 149 -3.16 6.63 7.56
C LEU A 149 -3.74 7.47 8.70
N ASN A 150 -2.90 8.35 9.26
CA ASN A 150 -3.33 9.28 10.28
C ASN A 150 -3.99 10.49 9.63
N VAL A 151 -5.31 10.53 9.69
CA VAL A 151 -6.11 11.65 9.18
C VAL A 151 -6.25 12.69 10.27
N CYS A 152 -5.98 13.94 9.94
CA CYS A 152 -6.09 15.05 10.88
C CYS A 152 -7.55 15.46 11.10
N GLU A 153 -8.34 15.47 10.01
CA GLU A 153 -9.73 15.92 10.05
C GLU A 153 -10.53 15.35 8.87
N ASP A 154 -11.80 15.06 9.09
CA ASP A 154 -12.78 14.77 8.04
C ASP A 154 -13.40 16.09 7.59
N ILE A 155 -13.26 16.42 6.31
CA ILE A 155 -13.65 17.72 5.77
C ILE A 155 -15.11 17.66 5.33
N ASP A 156 -15.96 18.48 5.94
CA ASP A 156 -17.35 18.74 5.56
C ASP A 156 -17.58 20.21 5.14
N TYR A 157 -16.50 20.95 4.88
CA TYR A 157 -16.50 22.36 4.55
C TYR A 157 -15.62 22.66 3.33
N LYS A 158 -15.79 23.86 2.78
CA LYS A 158 -15.00 24.34 1.64
C LYS A 158 -13.54 24.55 2.00
N VAL A 159 -12.65 23.84 1.30
CA VAL A 159 -11.21 24.08 1.35
C VAL A 159 -10.85 25.25 0.44
N ASP A 160 -10.39 26.35 1.01
CA ASP A 160 -9.96 27.53 0.28
C ASP A 160 -8.42 27.69 0.24
N LEU A 161 -7.95 28.65 -0.53
CA LEU A 161 -6.52 28.98 -0.62
C LEU A 161 -5.96 29.49 0.71
N GLY A 162 -6.79 30.12 1.55
CA GLY A 162 -6.40 30.61 2.86
C GLY A 162 -5.96 29.46 3.77
N LEU A 163 -6.79 28.44 3.90
CA LEU A 163 -6.49 27.24 4.66
C LEU A 163 -5.20 26.57 4.14
N ILE A 164 -5.05 26.42 2.82
CA ILE A 164 -3.87 25.73 2.27
C ILE A 164 -2.60 26.51 2.56
N ARG A 165 -2.63 27.83 2.48
CA ARG A 165 -1.47 28.67 2.83
C ARG A 165 -1.11 28.60 4.32
N GLU A 166 -2.08 28.40 5.20
CA GLU A 166 -1.79 28.12 6.62
C GLU A 166 -1.10 26.75 6.79
N LEU A 167 -1.56 25.73 6.04
CA LEU A 167 -0.92 24.41 6.04
C LEU A 167 0.52 24.45 5.47
N GLU A 168 0.79 25.28 4.47
CA GLU A 168 2.15 25.47 3.92
C GLU A 168 3.14 25.99 4.97
N LYS A 169 2.68 26.62 6.05
CA LYS A 169 3.56 27.06 7.16
C LYS A 169 4.12 25.88 7.98
N LEU A 170 3.55 24.69 7.85
CA LEU A 170 4.08 23.47 8.47
C LEU A 170 5.30 22.91 7.72
N GLU A 171 5.61 23.43 6.55
CA GLU A 171 6.78 23.00 5.78
C GLU A 171 8.10 23.46 6.42
N PRO A 172 9.19 22.67 6.31
CA PRO A 172 9.31 21.47 5.49
C PRO A 172 8.71 20.23 6.17
N CYS A 173 7.89 19.49 5.42
CA CYS A 173 7.38 18.21 5.84
C CYS A 173 8.36 17.07 5.53
N GLY A 174 8.34 16.00 6.34
CA GLY A 174 9.22 14.85 6.21
C GLY A 174 9.12 13.91 7.40
N VAL A 175 10.22 13.19 7.67
CA VAL A 175 10.32 12.29 8.83
C VAL A 175 10.15 13.11 10.13
N GLY A 176 9.18 12.71 10.97
CA GLY A 176 8.86 13.41 12.21
C GLY A 176 7.95 14.64 12.06
N ASN A 177 7.69 15.10 10.83
CA ASN A 177 6.74 16.17 10.52
C ASN A 177 5.97 15.79 9.25
N LYS A 178 5.07 14.80 9.36
CA LYS A 178 4.29 14.32 8.22
C LYS A 178 3.34 15.39 7.70
N LYS A 179 3.14 15.42 6.39
CA LYS A 179 2.16 16.30 5.78
C LYS A 179 0.76 15.94 6.27
N PRO A 180 -0.07 16.93 6.67
CA PRO A 180 -1.42 16.68 7.12
C PRO A 180 -2.27 15.97 6.05
N LEU A 181 -2.97 14.92 6.46
CA LEU A 181 -3.95 14.21 5.66
C LEU A 181 -5.35 14.58 6.10
N PHE A 182 -6.23 14.73 5.14
CA PHE A 182 -7.64 15.00 5.33
C PHE A 182 -8.46 13.89 4.71
N SER A 183 -9.70 13.74 5.16
CA SER A 183 -10.65 12.82 4.54
C SER A 183 -11.92 13.52 4.11
N VAL A 184 -12.64 12.90 3.19
CA VAL A 184 -14.01 13.24 2.80
C VAL A 184 -14.78 11.97 2.56
N THR A 185 -15.97 11.89 3.15
CA THR A 185 -16.84 10.72 3.03
C THR A 185 -18.05 11.04 2.16
N ALA A 186 -18.23 10.25 1.11
CA ALA A 186 -19.36 10.39 0.18
C ALA A 186 -19.84 9.03 -0.32
N ARG A 187 -21.07 8.96 -0.83
CA ARG A 187 -21.65 7.73 -1.40
C ARG A 187 -21.37 7.59 -2.90
N SER A 188 -21.49 8.66 -3.64
CA SER A 188 -21.19 8.69 -5.07
C SER A 188 -20.39 9.93 -5.39
N LEU A 189 -19.32 9.76 -6.16
CA LEU A 189 -18.41 10.81 -6.53
C LEU A 189 -18.24 10.87 -8.04
N GLY A 190 -18.36 12.06 -8.59
CA GLY A 190 -17.99 12.33 -9.98
C GLY A 190 -16.48 12.12 -10.16
N ALA A 191 -16.12 11.35 -11.17
CA ALA A 191 -14.72 11.16 -11.48
C ALA A 191 -14.50 11.05 -13.01
N ARG A 192 -13.36 11.55 -13.46
CA ARG A 192 -12.98 11.52 -14.89
C ARG A 192 -11.49 11.30 -15.06
N ARG A 193 -11.08 10.73 -16.17
CA ARG A 193 -9.65 10.69 -16.51
C ARG A 193 -9.12 12.10 -16.77
N LEU A 194 -7.89 12.37 -16.37
CA LEU A 194 -7.23 13.65 -16.66
C LEU A 194 -6.98 13.85 -18.17
N LYS A 195 -6.70 12.75 -18.87
CA LYS A 195 -6.56 12.70 -20.36
C LYS A 195 -6.99 11.31 -20.82
N ASP A 196 -7.37 11.21 -22.09
CA ASP A 196 -7.66 9.92 -22.72
C ASP A 196 -6.46 8.97 -22.59
N GLY A 197 -6.72 7.75 -22.12
CA GLY A 197 -5.69 6.73 -21.90
C GLY A 197 -4.78 6.98 -20.69
N SER A 198 -4.98 8.06 -19.91
CA SER A 198 -4.23 8.30 -18.68
C SER A 198 -4.71 7.40 -17.54
N PRO A 199 -3.78 6.78 -16.76
CA PRO A 199 -4.16 6.08 -15.56
C PRO A 199 -4.54 7.02 -14.40
N HIS A 200 -4.39 8.33 -14.57
CA HIS A 200 -4.66 9.35 -13.57
C HIS A 200 -6.07 9.90 -13.73
N ILE A 201 -6.74 10.15 -12.60
CA ILE A 201 -8.12 10.65 -12.58
C ILE A 201 -8.23 11.93 -11.76
N ALA A 202 -9.24 12.72 -12.07
CA ALA A 202 -9.76 13.78 -11.22
C ALA A 202 -11.06 13.28 -10.58
N VAL A 203 -11.23 13.53 -9.29
CA VAL A 203 -12.43 13.21 -8.52
C VAL A 203 -13.01 14.51 -7.98
N GLU A 204 -14.30 14.70 -8.14
CA GLU A 204 -15.03 15.86 -7.65
C GLU A 204 -15.61 15.52 -6.27
N ALA A 205 -15.00 16.06 -5.22
CA ALA A 205 -15.44 15.91 -3.84
C ALA A 205 -15.93 17.26 -3.35
N GLU A 206 -17.26 17.46 -3.37
CA GLU A 206 -17.91 18.72 -3.07
C GLU A 206 -17.36 19.88 -3.95
N GLU A 207 -16.71 20.87 -3.34
CA GLU A 207 -16.12 22.00 -4.07
C GLU A 207 -14.60 21.86 -4.28
N LEU A 208 -14.01 20.68 -3.98
CA LEU A 208 -12.59 20.40 -4.13
C LEU A 208 -12.34 19.37 -5.24
N GLU A 209 -11.48 19.72 -6.19
CA GLU A 209 -10.96 18.75 -7.16
C GLU A 209 -9.82 17.96 -6.53
N LEU A 210 -9.98 16.64 -6.46
CA LEU A 210 -8.96 15.72 -6.01
C LEU A 210 -8.32 15.04 -7.22
N VAL A 211 -6.99 15.00 -7.27
CA VAL A 211 -6.25 14.25 -8.28
C VAL A 211 -5.78 12.93 -7.68
N TRP A 212 -6.05 11.84 -8.39
CA TRP A 212 -5.58 10.52 -8.00
C TRP A 212 -4.65 9.94 -9.06
N PHE A 213 -3.38 9.88 -8.72
CA PHE A 213 -2.37 9.29 -9.61
C PHE A 213 -2.50 7.76 -9.62
N GLY A 214 -2.72 7.18 -10.80
CA GLY A 214 -2.96 5.73 -10.94
C GLY A 214 -4.36 5.26 -10.53
N GLY A 215 -5.28 6.18 -10.20
CA GLY A 215 -6.62 5.87 -9.69
C GLY A 215 -7.64 5.38 -10.72
N GLU A 216 -7.27 5.14 -11.97
CA GLU A 216 -8.19 4.73 -13.04
C GLU A 216 -9.07 3.53 -12.64
N LYS A 217 -8.48 2.56 -11.95
CA LYS A 217 -9.19 1.36 -11.49
C LYS A 217 -10.30 1.66 -10.46
N ALA A 218 -10.25 2.82 -9.81
CA ALA A 218 -11.24 3.24 -8.83
C ALA A 218 -12.51 3.84 -9.45
N LEU A 219 -12.47 4.24 -10.72
CA LEU A 219 -13.59 4.93 -11.37
C LEU A 219 -14.96 4.30 -11.09
N PRO A 220 -15.14 2.98 -11.24
CA PRO A 220 -16.44 2.40 -11.00
C PRO A 220 -16.82 2.32 -9.50
N LEU A 221 -15.84 2.20 -8.61
CA LEU A 221 -16.10 2.28 -7.15
C LEU A 221 -16.50 3.70 -6.75
N LEU A 222 -15.91 4.72 -7.36
CA LEU A 222 -16.27 6.12 -7.13
C LEU A 222 -17.69 6.41 -7.55
N ALA A 223 -18.13 5.86 -8.69
CA ALA A 223 -19.49 6.02 -9.21
C ALA A 223 -20.54 5.17 -8.47
N ALA A 224 -20.14 4.08 -7.81
CA ALA A 224 -21.06 3.21 -7.08
C ALA A 224 -21.70 3.94 -5.88
N ASP A 225 -22.98 3.68 -5.62
CA ASP A 225 -23.71 4.23 -4.45
C ASP A 225 -23.39 3.45 -3.18
N ILE A 226 -22.13 3.52 -2.75
CA ILE A 226 -21.64 2.94 -1.50
C ILE A 226 -20.86 4.00 -0.72
N PRO A 227 -20.90 3.99 0.63
CA PRO A 227 -20.08 4.89 1.42
C PRO A 227 -18.60 4.67 1.12
N LYS A 228 -17.89 5.73 0.85
CA LYS A 228 -16.43 5.71 0.66
C LYS A 228 -15.81 6.95 1.25
N THR A 229 -14.65 6.75 1.87
CA THR A 229 -13.83 7.81 2.44
C THR A 229 -12.56 7.93 1.62
N LEU A 230 -12.36 9.08 1.00
CA LEU A 230 -11.13 9.43 0.32
C LEU A 230 -10.19 10.11 1.31
N VAL A 231 -8.94 9.68 1.36
CA VAL A 231 -7.88 10.31 2.15
C VAL A 231 -6.96 11.05 1.20
N PHE A 232 -6.68 12.32 1.47
CA PHE A 232 -5.94 13.18 0.56
C PHE A 232 -5.09 14.23 1.30
N GLU A 233 -4.11 14.77 0.59
CA GLU A 233 -3.35 15.94 0.98
C GLU A 233 -3.90 17.17 0.28
N CYS A 234 -3.98 18.30 0.99
CA CYS A 234 -4.30 19.59 0.39
C CYS A 234 -3.07 20.25 -0.23
N GLY A 235 -3.28 20.94 -1.33
CA GLY A 235 -2.24 21.69 -2.04
C GLY A 235 -2.82 22.73 -3.00
N ILE A 236 -1.95 23.52 -3.60
CA ILE A 236 -2.31 24.55 -4.58
C ILE A 236 -1.95 24.07 -5.99
N SER A 237 -2.93 24.05 -6.87
CA SER A 237 -2.68 23.91 -8.31
C SER A 237 -2.37 25.29 -8.90
N ARG A 238 -1.24 25.40 -9.61
CA ARG A 238 -0.84 26.61 -10.32
C ARG A 238 -0.88 26.34 -11.83
N PHE A 239 -1.89 26.87 -12.50
CA PHE A 239 -2.02 26.67 -13.92
C PHE A 239 -2.37 28.00 -14.62
N ARG A 240 -1.59 28.39 -15.63
CA ARG A 240 -1.77 29.64 -16.41
C ARG A 240 -1.83 30.92 -15.56
N GLY A 241 -1.15 30.93 -14.40
CA GLY A 241 -1.15 32.07 -13.48
C GLY A 241 -2.33 32.11 -12.51
N GLU A 242 -3.25 31.16 -12.59
CA GLU A 242 -4.33 30.97 -11.62
C GLU A 242 -3.94 29.97 -10.55
N GLU A 243 -4.28 30.27 -9.31
CA GLU A 243 -4.13 29.36 -8.17
C GLU A 243 -5.50 28.83 -7.75
N THR A 244 -5.61 27.52 -7.65
CA THR A 244 -6.83 26.84 -7.20
C THR A 244 -6.53 25.81 -6.13
N PRO A 245 -7.40 25.63 -5.11
CA PRO A 245 -7.30 24.53 -4.18
C PRO A 245 -7.37 23.19 -4.92
N ARG A 246 -6.53 22.25 -4.52
CA ARG A 246 -6.51 20.89 -5.06
C ARG A 246 -6.08 19.89 -4.00
N GLY A 247 -6.71 18.72 -4.00
CA GLY A 247 -6.25 17.59 -3.20
C GLY A 247 -5.50 16.56 -4.03
N ILE A 248 -4.60 15.82 -3.40
CA ILE A 248 -3.93 14.65 -3.98
C ILE A 248 -4.36 13.43 -3.18
N VAL A 249 -5.14 12.54 -3.79
CA VAL A 249 -5.63 11.32 -3.13
C VAL A 249 -4.45 10.41 -2.80
N ARG A 250 -4.44 9.94 -1.57
CA ARG A 250 -3.47 8.98 -1.04
C ARG A 250 -4.07 7.60 -0.94
N ASP A 251 -5.34 7.52 -0.51
CA ASP A 251 -6.03 6.25 -0.38
C ASP A 251 -7.56 6.42 -0.40
N MET A 252 -8.28 5.31 -0.50
CA MET A 252 -9.72 5.25 -0.39
C MET A 252 -10.15 4.02 0.40
N VAL A 253 -11.02 4.23 1.37
CA VAL A 253 -11.69 3.15 2.10
C VAL A 253 -13.15 3.13 1.67
N CYS A 254 -13.64 1.96 1.27
CA CYS A 254 -15.05 1.76 0.95
C CYS A 254 -15.67 0.82 1.97
N ALA A 255 -16.82 1.20 2.52
CA ALA A 255 -17.65 0.35 3.36
C ALA A 255 -19.00 0.18 2.68
N ALA A 256 -19.36 -1.05 2.32
CA ALA A 256 -20.68 -1.36 1.76
C ALA A 256 -21.54 -2.00 2.84
N GLU A 257 -22.66 -1.37 3.15
CA GLU A 257 -23.73 -1.95 3.96
C GLU A 257 -24.70 -2.64 3.01
N LEU A 258 -24.75 -3.96 3.06
CA LEU A 258 -25.63 -4.75 2.21
C LEU A 258 -26.60 -5.54 3.06
N THR A 259 -27.87 -5.12 3.00
CA THR A 259 -29.00 -5.80 3.64
C THR A 259 -29.63 -6.84 2.70
N ASP A 260 -29.24 -6.85 1.45
CA ASP A 260 -29.83 -7.69 0.38
C ASP A 260 -28.72 -8.41 -0.41
N LEU A 261 -28.81 -9.74 -0.42
CA LEU A 261 -27.86 -10.61 -1.11
C LEU A 261 -27.82 -10.39 -2.62
N SER A 262 -28.93 -9.97 -3.25
CA SER A 262 -28.95 -9.67 -4.69
C SER A 262 -28.03 -8.50 -5.02
N ARG A 263 -27.98 -7.49 -4.15
CA ARG A 263 -27.05 -6.34 -4.27
C ARG A 263 -25.61 -6.78 -4.07
N LEU A 264 -25.36 -7.73 -3.15
CA LEU A 264 -24.03 -8.30 -2.96
C LEU A 264 -23.53 -8.99 -4.23
N TYR A 265 -24.36 -9.77 -4.94
CA TYR A 265 -23.98 -10.42 -6.17
C TYR A 265 -23.64 -9.42 -7.28
N CYS A 266 -24.44 -8.37 -7.45
CA CYS A 266 -24.14 -7.29 -8.39
C CYS A 266 -22.82 -6.61 -8.06
N PHE A 267 -22.65 -6.25 -6.80
CA PHE A 267 -21.47 -5.59 -6.31
C PHE A 267 -20.19 -6.45 -6.46
N ARG A 268 -20.27 -7.76 -6.13
CA ARG A 268 -19.19 -8.72 -6.38
C ARG A 268 -18.78 -8.74 -7.85
N ASN A 269 -19.75 -8.82 -8.76
CA ASN A 269 -19.45 -8.87 -10.19
C ASN A 269 -18.81 -7.59 -10.69
N ASP A 270 -19.23 -6.45 -10.19
CA ASP A 270 -18.61 -5.18 -10.51
C ASP A 270 -17.19 -5.09 -9.96
N LEU A 271 -16.96 -5.50 -8.73
CA LEU A 271 -15.63 -5.58 -8.14
C LEU A 271 -14.70 -6.52 -8.90
N LEU A 272 -15.16 -7.71 -9.27
CA LEU A 272 -14.35 -8.67 -10.04
C LEU A 272 -13.98 -8.15 -11.43
N ARG A 273 -14.80 -7.27 -12.02
CA ARG A 273 -14.46 -6.60 -13.28
C ARG A 273 -13.42 -5.51 -13.09
N LEU A 274 -13.39 -4.87 -11.91
CA LEU A 274 -12.59 -3.68 -11.63
C LEU A 274 -11.22 -3.99 -11.08
N CYS A 275 -11.13 -5.05 -10.34
CA CYS A 275 -10.02 -5.37 -9.50
C CYS A 275 -9.45 -6.75 -9.89
N ALA A 276 -8.88 -6.86 -11.07
CA ALA A 276 -7.94 -7.93 -11.31
C ALA A 276 -6.54 -7.40 -10.95
N PRO A 277 -5.81 -8.02 -10.04
CA PRO A 277 -6.13 -9.31 -9.46
C PRO A 277 -6.66 -9.34 -8.05
N GLN A 278 -6.83 -8.29 -7.25
CA GLN A 278 -7.44 -8.45 -5.92
C GLN A 278 -7.86 -7.17 -5.21
N PRO A 279 -9.15 -6.95 -4.94
CA PRO A 279 -9.60 -5.94 -4.01
C PRO A 279 -9.81 -6.49 -2.61
N SER A 280 -9.52 -5.70 -1.62
CA SER A 280 -10.06 -5.90 -0.29
C SER A 280 -11.53 -5.47 -0.25
N LEU A 281 -12.41 -6.37 0.10
CA LEU A 281 -13.85 -6.12 0.17
C LEU A 281 -14.32 -6.10 1.61
N SER A 282 -14.92 -5.02 2.05
CA SER A 282 -15.64 -4.95 3.32
C SER A 282 -17.13 -4.73 3.09
N VAL A 283 -17.95 -5.67 3.44
CA VAL A 283 -19.42 -5.60 3.38
C VAL A 283 -19.97 -5.60 4.80
N VAL A 284 -20.75 -4.58 5.14
CA VAL A 284 -21.45 -4.49 6.43
C VAL A 284 -22.88 -4.94 6.25
N PHE A 285 -23.31 -5.93 7.01
CA PHE A 285 -24.70 -6.35 7.10
C PHE A 285 -25.33 -5.73 8.35
N GLU A 286 -26.33 -4.88 8.18
CA GLU A 286 -27.12 -4.38 9.29
C GLU A 286 -28.14 -5.41 9.80
N GLY A 287 -28.27 -5.53 11.12
CA GLY A 287 -29.44 -6.07 11.77
C GLY A 287 -29.37 -7.48 12.30
N ALA A 288 -28.24 -8.15 12.36
CA ALA A 288 -28.11 -9.41 13.08
C ALA A 288 -27.39 -9.21 14.40
N GLU A 289 -28.12 -9.38 15.48
CA GLU A 289 -27.57 -9.38 16.83
C GLU A 289 -26.53 -10.48 16.99
N SER A 290 -25.37 -10.15 17.42
CA SER A 290 -24.37 -11.01 18.06
C SER A 290 -23.17 -11.57 17.27
N ILE A 291 -23.06 -11.41 15.98
CA ILE A 291 -21.81 -11.87 15.32
C ILE A 291 -21.30 -10.77 14.38
N CYS A 292 -20.26 -10.06 14.77
CA CYS A 292 -19.46 -9.30 13.81
C CYS A 292 -18.54 -10.26 13.04
N SER A 293 -18.82 -10.59 11.81
CA SER A 293 -17.82 -11.22 10.94
C SER A 293 -16.99 -10.11 10.32
N ARG A 294 -15.74 -10.06 10.68
CA ARG A 294 -14.77 -9.20 10.03
C ARG A 294 -14.21 -9.98 8.85
N ILE A 295 -14.52 -9.54 7.66
CA ILE A 295 -13.82 -10.05 6.50
C ILE A 295 -12.58 -9.19 6.36
N ARG A 296 -11.43 -9.72 6.73
CA ARG A 296 -10.16 -9.12 6.38
C ARG A 296 -9.89 -9.45 4.94
N ALA A 297 -9.76 -8.44 4.16
CA ALA A 297 -9.14 -8.59 2.88
C ALA A 297 -7.73 -9.07 3.06
N ALA A 298 -7.42 -10.13 2.36
CA ALA A 298 -6.07 -10.62 2.32
C ALA A 298 -5.14 -9.53 1.79
N ARG A 299 -4.17 -9.38 2.45
CA ARG A 299 -2.79 -8.94 2.44
C ARG A 299 -2.15 -8.46 1.12
N THR A 300 -2.87 -8.24 0.07
CA THR A 300 -2.33 -7.56 -1.09
C THR A 300 -2.67 -6.10 -0.99
N ALA A 301 -1.66 -5.29 -1.07
CA ALA A 301 -1.76 -3.85 -1.20
C ALA A 301 -2.62 -3.47 -2.41
N CYS A 302 -3.92 -3.65 -2.28
CA CYS A 302 -4.88 -2.97 -3.10
C CYS A 302 -5.09 -1.61 -2.45
N ALA A 303 -4.88 -0.57 -3.20
CA ALA A 303 -5.17 0.80 -2.81
C ALA A 303 -6.67 1.02 -2.46
N TYR A 304 -7.46 -0.02 -2.44
CA TYR A 304 -8.91 0.01 -2.20
C TYR A 304 -9.29 -1.06 -1.20
N GLY A 305 -9.31 -0.71 0.06
CA GLY A 305 -9.85 -1.57 1.12
C GLY A 305 -11.38 -1.53 1.11
N LEU A 306 -12.02 -2.63 0.78
CA LEU A 306 -13.43 -2.86 1.06
C LEU A 306 -13.54 -3.74 2.30
N LEU A 307 -14.04 -3.21 3.41
CA LEU A 307 -14.23 -3.93 4.65
C LEU A 307 -15.64 -4.53 4.68
N CYS A 308 -15.80 -5.85 4.75
CA CYS A 308 -17.07 -6.51 5.02
C CYS A 308 -17.21 -6.80 6.51
N VAL A 309 -18.16 -6.16 7.15
CA VAL A 309 -18.53 -6.42 8.53
C VAL A 309 -19.92 -7.06 8.53
N CYS A 310 -19.99 -8.28 9.00
CA CYS A 310 -21.27 -9.02 9.10
C CYS A 310 -21.69 -9.04 10.58
N SER A 311 -22.84 -8.48 10.91
CA SER A 311 -23.45 -8.62 12.22
C SER A 311 -24.47 -9.76 12.15
N GLY A 312 -24.09 -10.98 12.60
CA GLY A 312 -24.97 -12.17 12.58
C GLY A 312 -24.32 -13.43 12.01
N GLU A 313 -25.11 -14.48 11.81
CA GLU A 313 -24.65 -15.67 11.09
C GLU A 313 -24.38 -15.30 9.63
N VAL A 314 -23.17 -15.64 9.16
CA VAL A 314 -22.82 -15.46 7.75
C VAL A 314 -23.69 -16.38 6.91
N PRO A 315 -24.58 -15.83 6.07
CA PRO A 315 -25.41 -16.70 5.21
C PRO A 315 -24.51 -17.54 4.30
N PRO A 316 -24.84 -18.83 4.07
CA PRO A 316 -24.05 -19.69 3.17
C PRO A 316 -23.84 -19.08 1.79
N GLN A 317 -24.84 -18.37 1.27
CA GLN A 317 -24.77 -17.68 -0.02
C GLN A 317 -23.76 -16.51 -0.02
N PHE A 318 -23.46 -15.93 1.13
CA PHE A 318 -22.40 -14.92 1.24
C PHE A 318 -21.01 -15.55 1.07
N ALA A 319 -20.77 -16.69 1.73
CA ALA A 319 -19.52 -17.42 1.56
C ALA A 319 -19.31 -17.83 0.09
N GLU A 320 -20.38 -18.23 -0.61
CA GLU A 320 -20.35 -18.54 -2.03
C GLU A 320 -20.08 -17.28 -2.89
N ALA A 321 -20.72 -16.15 -2.57
CA ALA A 321 -20.56 -14.90 -3.29
C ALA A 321 -19.14 -14.31 -3.18
N VAL A 322 -18.45 -14.55 -2.07
CA VAL A 322 -17.06 -14.12 -1.86
C VAL A 322 -16.04 -15.22 -2.16
N ALA A 323 -16.49 -16.42 -2.56
CA ALA A 323 -15.61 -17.49 -2.98
C ALA A 323 -14.76 -17.07 -4.19
N GLY A 324 -13.44 -17.22 -4.09
CA GLY A 324 -12.48 -16.75 -5.09
C GLY A 324 -12.03 -15.31 -4.90
N LEU A 325 -12.56 -14.60 -3.89
CA LEU A 325 -11.91 -13.43 -3.30
C LEU A 325 -11.06 -13.94 -2.15
N ASP A 326 -9.87 -13.43 -2.00
CA ASP A 326 -8.98 -13.79 -0.88
C ASP A 326 -9.50 -13.09 0.40
N VAL A 327 -10.49 -13.71 1.04
CA VAL A 327 -11.28 -13.12 2.12
C VAL A 327 -11.29 -14.04 3.32
N GLU A 328 -10.81 -13.59 4.44
CA GLU A 328 -10.86 -14.30 5.71
C GLU A 328 -12.11 -13.90 6.52
N LEU A 329 -12.97 -14.89 6.84
CA LEU A 329 -14.20 -14.69 7.61
C LEU A 329 -13.92 -14.80 9.12
N PHE A 330 -14.00 -13.71 9.85
CA PHE A 330 -13.92 -13.72 11.30
C PHE A 330 -15.29 -13.75 11.97
N ARG A 331 -15.46 -14.69 12.91
CA ARG A 331 -16.59 -14.69 13.85
C ARG A 331 -16.14 -14.12 15.18
N PRO A 332 -16.82 -13.11 15.76
CA PRO A 332 -16.53 -12.67 17.12
C PRO A 332 -16.77 -13.83 18.09
N GLY A 333 -15.81 -14.02 18.99
CA GLY A 333 -15.85 -15.10 19.98
C GLY A 333 -15.07 -16.35 19.60
N MET A 334 -14.62 -16.51 18.36
CA MET A 334 -13.54 -17.43 18.07
C MET A 334 -12.22 -16.73 18.44
N ARG A 335 -11.71 -17.04 19.62
CA ARG A 335 -10.27 -16.90 19.86
C ARG A 335 -9.59 -17.75 18.81
N ASN A 336 -8.56 -17.23 18.17
CA ASN A 336 -7.68 -18.02 17.34
C ASN A 336 -7.32 -19.31 18.10
N ALA A 337 -8.00 -20.40 17.78
CA ALA A 337 -7.59 -21.73 18.15
C ALA A 337 -6.65 -22.18 17.02
N GLY A 338 -5.43 -21.78 17.15
CA GLY A 338 -4.38 -22.16 16.21
C GLY A 338 -3.19 -21.24 16.41
N ASN A 339 -2.30 -21.74 17.21
CA ASN A 339 -0.89 -21.38 17.36
C ASN A 339 -0.35 -20.32 16.43
#